data_9211a249c847dcb94b2dc2ccff93506d
#
_entry.id   9211a249c847dcb94b2dc2ccff93506d
#
_cell.length_a   1.000
_cell.length_b   1.000
_cell.length_c   1.000
_cell.angle_alpha   90.00
_cell.angle_beta   90.00
_cell.angle_gamma   90.00
#
_symmetry.space_group_name_H-M   'P 1'
#
loop_
_entity.id
_entity.type
_entity.pdbx_description
1 polymer ?
#
loop_
_entity_poly.entity_id
_entity_poly.type
_entity_poly.pdbx_seq_one_letter_code
_entity_poly.pdbx_strand_id
1 'polypeptide(L)'
;MTDRTPARRGTGPRLEAAGDALRHQRKWFASLRGQTERGRPLALVNADFPQELLRAMDVPYVVNQWWASIISAKRMSGRYLEALRERGLPDDVEQYSALPLAEALSPRGEDAPWGGLPLPSVVLADCTGDNMHRMFQLWESELGVPFLPLEGAAAETVPANWWELMRHDWETAIGSPRIDLLHQELRVLVPRLEELTGARFSTERLARIMALSNEQAEWNRRTRDLLASAPQCPVPVNDVIPAVMIPQWHRGTPWATSAAESLYHEVSALVAQGRAVVPRERRRLMWIGRGLWFDMDFYRSFEQSHGAVFVWSMYLALAADAYARYGDDPLRALAARFCAFRDQMYTPPWSVEWYVKEARAHRVDGVVHLISPDSRSSWFTTRALREAGIPVTEIRADNADGRSLDPAALHAQVARWTESLPDHG
;
A
#
# COMPACT_ATOMS: atom_id res chain seq x y z
N MET A 1 29.73 15.01 -14.42
CA MET A 1 29.19 14.01 -15.37
C MET A 1 29.69 12.65 -14.91
N THR A 2 28.93 11.96 -14.08
CA THR A 2 29.23 10.60 -13.63
C THR A 2 28.52 9.63 -14.57
N ASP A 3 29.32 8.84 -15.23
CA ASP A 3 28.94 7.79 -16.16
C ASP A 3 27.99 6.81 -15.43
N ARG A 4 26.69 6.86 -15.80
CA ARG A 4 25.69 5.94 -15.26
C ARG A 4 25.72 4.69 -16.12
N THR A 5 26.37 3.65 -15.63
CA THR A 5 26.16 2.31 -16.16
C THR A 5 24.64 2.03 -16.10
N PRO A 6 23.97 1.75 -17.23
CA PRO A 6 22.54 1.44 -17.20
C PRO A 6 22.34 0.18 -16.36
N ALA A 7 21.48 0.25 -15.35
CA ALA A 7 21.08 -0.89 -14.55
C ALA A 7 20.70 -2.05 -15.49
N ARG A 8 21.36 -3.20 -15.35
CA ARG A 8 21.08 -4.39 -16.16
C ARG A 8 19.62 -4.76 -15.91
N ARG A 9 18.80 -4.67 -16.93
CA ARG A 9 17.39 -5.13 -16.89
C ARG A 9 17.40 -6.59 -16.44
N GLY A 10 16.71 -6.91 -15.36
CA GLY A 10 16.57 -8.28 -14.89
C GLY A 10 16.01 -9.19 -15.99
N THR A 11 16.42 -10.44 -15.99
CA THR A 11 16.08 -11.44 -17.01
C THR A 11 14.82 -12.22 -16.70
N GLY A 12 14.16 -11.97 -15.54
CA GLY A 12 12.93 -12.64 -15.14
C GLY A 12 11.72 -12.25 -16.00
N PRO A 13 10.67 -13.06 -16.00
CA PRO A 13 9.43 -12.78 -16.74
C PRO A 13 8.82 -11.46 -16.25
N ARG A 14 8.28 -10.67 -17.20
CA ARG A 14 7.47 -9.49 -16.87
C ARG A 14 6.02 -9.89 -16.84
N LEU A 15 5.29 -9.41 -15.82
CA LEU A 15 3.85 -9.62 -15.72
C LEU A 15 3.10 -8.73 -16.73
N GLU A 16 2.27 -9.35 -17.58
CA GLU A 16 1.34 -8.62 -18.44
C GLU A 16 0.32 -7.85 -17.61
N ALA A 17 -0.17 -8.46 -16.52
CA ALA A 17 -1.07 -7.83 -15.55
C ALA A 17 -0.52 -6.50 -15.00
N ALA A 18 0.79 -6.40 -14.75
CA ALA A 18 1.42 -5.14 -14.32
C ALA A 18 1.36 -4.06 -15.42
N GLY A 19 1.61 -4.45 -16.67
CA GLY A 19 1.51 -3.56 -17.83
C GLY A 19 0.09 -3.05 -18.05
N ASP A 20 -0.90 -3.93 -17.95
CA ASP A 20 -2.32 -3.61 -18.09
C ASP A 20 -2.80 -2.66 -16.98
N ALA A 21 -2.41 -2.93 -15.74
CA ALA A 21 -2.72 -2.08 -14.60
C ALA A 21 -2.17 -0.65 -14.80
N LEU A 22 -0.92 -0.52 -15.24
CA LEU A 22 -0.31 0.79 -15.52
C LEU A 22 -1.02 1.53 -16.67
N ARG A 23 -1.43 0.82 -17.74
CA ARG A 23 -2.21 1.41 -18.84
C ARG A 23 -3.59 1.90 -18.37
N HIS A 24 -4.27 1.08 -17.59
CA HIS A 24 -5.57 1.44 -16.99
C HIS A 24 -5.46 2.70 -16.13
N GLN A 25 -4.46 2.74 -15.25
CA GLN A 25 -4.26 3.86 -14.33
C GLN A 25 -4.04 5.19 -15.06
N ARG A 26 -3.21 5.19 -16.11
CA ARG A 26 -2.98 6.39 -16.92
C ARG A 26 -4.25 6.88 -17.61
N LYS A 27 -5.00 5.96 -18.22
CA LYS A 27 -6.26 6.28 -18.91
C LYS A 27 -7.30 6.80 -17.93
N TRP A 28 -7.42 6.16 -16.77
CA TRP A 28 -8.33 6.58 -15.71
C TRP A 28 -7.99 7.99 -15.21
N PHE A 29 -6.72 8.27 -14.92
CA PHE A 29 -6.32 9.58 -14.41
C PHE A 29 -6.56 10.71 -15.41
N ALA A 30 -6.29 10.49 -16.69
CA ALA A 30 -6.60 11.44 -17.75
C ALA A 30 -8.11 11.74 -17.84
N SER A 31 -8.95 10.70 -17.72
CA SER A 31 -10.41 10.85 -17.66
C SER A 31 -10.86 11.63 -16.41
N LEU A 32 -10.25 11.34 -15.25
CA LEU A 32 -10.54 12.00 -13.99
C LEU A 32 -10.30 13.51 -14.08
N ARG A 33 -9.17 13.93 -14.64
CA ARG A 33 -8.86 15.35 -14.84
C ARG A 33 -9.94 16.06 -15.67
N GLY A 34 -10.34 15.47 -16.80
CA GLY A 34 -11.41 16.03 -17.59
C GLY A 34 -12.78 16.09 -16.87
N GLN A 35 -13.03 15.21 -15.89
CA GLN A 35 -14.23 15.28 -15.06
C GLN A 35 -14.16 16.44 -14.05
N THR A 36 -13.02 16.62 -13.38
CA THR A 36 -12.82 17.72 -12.42
C THR A 36 -12.84 19.09 -13.10
N GLU A 37 -12.26 19.22 -14.30
CA GLU A 37 -12.34 20.43 -15.11
C GLU A 37 -13.78 20.83 -15.47
N ARG A 38 -14.69 19.86 -15.54
CA ARG A 38 -16.14 20.08 -15.72
C ARG A 38 -16.92 20.26 -14.43
N GLY A 39 -16.22 20.44 -13.28
CA GLY A 39 -16.82 20.74 -11.99
C GLY A 39 -17.27 19.51 -11.19
N ARG A 40 -16.88 18.28 -11.59
CA ARG A 40 -17.15 17.11 -10.76
C ARG A 40 -16.31 17.15 -9.48
N PRO A 41 -16.90 16.98 -8.28
CA PRO A 41 -16.13 16.97 -7.04
C PRO A 41 -15.12 15.81 -7.03
N LEU A 42 -13.95 16.06 -6.44
CA LEU A 42 -12.88 15.09 -6.28
C LEU A 42 -12.54 14.95 -4.81
N ALA A 43 -12.42 13.74 -4.30
CA ALA A 43 -11.86 13.47 -2.99
C ALA A 43 -10.37 13.08 -3.09
N LEU A 44 -9.56 13.55 -2.14
CA LEU A 44 -8.23 13.00 -1.89
C LEU A 44 -8.30 12.18 -0.61
N VAL A 45 -7.85 10.93 -0.66
CA VAL A 45 -7.94 10.02 0.48
C VAL A 45 -6.59 9.41 0.80
N ASN A 46 -6.29 9.16 2.10
CA ASN A 46 -5.14 8.31 2.40
C ASN A 46 -5.41 6.85 2.02
N ALA A 47 -4.35 6.06 1.88
CA ALA A 47 -4.44 4.66 1.44
C ALA A 47 -5.35 3.81 2.35
N ASP A 48 -5.40 4.16 3.62
CA ASP A 48 -6.02 3.40 4.69
C ASP A 48 -7.51 3.76 4.91
N PHE A 49 -8.01 4.76 4.18
CA PHE A 49 -9.41 5.18 4.22
C PHE A 49 -10.31 4.17 3.48
N PRO A 50 -11.56 3.92 3.97
CA PRO A 50 -12.53 3.05 3.30
C PRO A 50 -13.05 3.65 1.98
N GLN A 51 -12.32 3.45 0.90
CA GLN A 51 -12.59 4.01 -0.43
C GLN A 51 -13.90 3.49 -1.04
N GLU A 52 -14.38 2.34 -0.56
CA GLU A 52 -15.67 1.75 -0.93
C GLU A 52 -16.83 2.71 -0.65
N LEU A 53 -16.72 3.53 0.40
CA LEU A 53 -17.72 4.54 0.75
C LEU A 53 -17.89 5.58 -0.37
N LEU A 54 -16.76 6.16 -0.84
CA LEU A 54 -16.78 7.14 -1.92
C LEU A 54 -17.29 6.53 -3.23
N ARG A 55 -16.92 5.29 -3.50
CA ARG A 55 -17.41 4.56 -4.67
C ARG A 55 -18.92 4.31 -4.60
N ALA A 56 -19.46 4.01 -3.41
CA ALA A 56 -20.91 3.87 -3.19
C ALA A 56 -21.66 5.17 -3.43
N MET A 57 -21.00 6.32 -3.25
CA MET A 57 -21.53 7.65 -3.52
C MET A 57 -21.27 8.15 -4.95
N ASP A 58 -20.55 7.40 -5.76
CA ASP A 58 -20.07 7.81 -7.08
C ASP A 58 -19.19 9.08 -7.04
N VAL A 59 -18.44 9.28 -5.95
CA VAL A 59 -17.47 10.35 -5.80
C VAL A 59 -16.11 9.86 -6.31
N PRO A 60 -15.54 10.46 -7.35
CA PRO A 60 -14.19 10.14 -7.79
C PRO A 60 -13.17 10.52 -6.72
N TYR A 61 -12.12 9.72 -6.61
CA TYR A 61 -11.07 9.96 -5.62
C TYR A 61 -9.67 9.64 -6.15
N VAL A 62 -8.68 10.31 -5.59
CA VAL A 62 -7.27 9.96 -5.73
C VAL A 62 -6.73 9.49 -4.39
N VAL A 63 -5.94 8.43 -4.39
CA VAL A 63 -5.23 7.98 -3.18
C VAL A 63 -3.94 8.79 -3.02
N ASN A 64 -3.81 9.45 -1.89
CA ASN A 64 -2.68 10.32 -1.56
C ASN A 64 -1.32 9.61 -1.73
N GLN A 65 -1.19 8.41 -1.17
CA GLN A 65 0.05 7.64 -1.23
C GLN A 65 0.37 7.13 -2.64
N TRP A 66 -0.65 6.86 -3.46
CA TRP A 66 -0.40 6.56 -4.86
C TRP A 66 0.18 7.77 -5.59
N TRP A 67 -0.41 8.96 -5.40
CA TRP A 67 0.10 10.17 -6.03
C TRP A 67 1.52 10.51 -5.55
N ALA A 68 1.78 10.39 -4.26
CA ALA A 68 3.11 10.53 -3.68
C ALA A 68 4.13 9.57 -4.31
N SER A 69 3.74 8.31 -4.58
CA SER A 69 4.62 7.35 -5.25
C SER A 69 4.96 7.77 -6.68
N ILE A 70 4.04 8.41 -7.41
CA ILE A 70 4.30 8.96 -8.74
C ILE A 70 5.32 10.10 -8.69
N ILE A 71 5.16 11.02 -7.74
CA ILE A 71 6.12 12.13 -7.50
C ILE A 71 7.50 11.56 -7.19
N SER A 72 7.58 10.60 -6.28
CA SER A 72 8.82 9.94 -5.86
C SER A 72 9.49 9.18 -7.01
N ALA A 73 8.75 8.38 -7.78
CA ALA A 73 9.27 7.64 -8.93
C ALA A 73 9.83 8.57 -10.02
N LYS A 74 9.31 9.79 -10.12
CA LYS A 74 9.86 10.85 -11.00
C LYS A 74 11.02 11.63 -10.36
N ARG A 75 11.40 11.29 -9.12
CA ARG A 75 12.47 11.95 -8.35
C ARG A 75 12.23 13.44 -8.13
N MET A 76 10.97 13.83 -7.96
CA MET A 76 10.55 15.21 -7.75
C MET A 76 10.31 15.54 -6.27
N SER A 77 10.42 14.57 -5.35
CA SER A 77 10.15 14.74 -3.92
C SER A 77 10.91 15.92 -3.32
N GLY A 78 12.21 16.02 -3.60
CA GLY A 78 13.05 17.08 -3.09
C GLY A 78 12.57 18.48 -3.43
N ARG A 79 12.14 18.69 -4.68
CA ARG A 79 11.61 19.98 -5.14
C ARG A 79 10.34 20.38 -4.37
N TYR A 80 9.43 19.43 -4.19
CA TYR A 80 8.17 19.72 -3.52
C TYR A 80 8.31 19.87 -2.01
N LEU A 81 9.15 19.06 -1.36
CA LEU A 81 9.43 19.20 0.07
C LEU A 81 10.13 20.53 0.38
N GLU A 82 11.02 21.00 -0.51
CA GLU A 82 11.61 22.33 -0.37
C GLU A 82 10.56 23.45 -0.37
N ALA A 83 9.53 23.35 -1.23
CA ALA A 83 8.45 24.33 -1.28
C ALA A 83 7.60 24.36 0.02
N LEU A 84 7.50 23.24 0.77
CA LEU A 84 6.93 23.25 2.13
C LEU A 84 7.83 24.01 3.10
N ARG A 85 9.13 23.73 3.08
CA ARG A 85 10.11 24.38 3.95
C ARG A 85 10.14 25.89 3.74
N GLU A 86 10.13 26.37 2.50
CA GLU A 86 10.08 27.78 2.16
C GLU A 86 8.82 28.48 2.72
N ARG A 87 7.75 27.74 2.96
CA ARG A 87 6.51 28.23 3.57
C ARG A 87 6.50 28.11 5.09
N GLY A 88 7.56 27.56 5.72
CA GLY A 88 7.61 27.28 7.13
C GLY A 88 6.75 26.11 7.58
N LEU A 89 6.35 25.25 6.64
CA LEU A 89 5.60 24.03 6.92
C LEU A 89 6.56 22.85 7.16
N PRO A 90 6.14 21.81 7.94
CA PRO A 90 6.99 20.67 8.20
C PRO A 90 7.23 19.85 6.92
N ASP A 91 8.49 19.62 6.62
CA ASP A 91 8.94 18.83 5.45
C ASP A 91 9.57 17.50 5.85
N ASP A 92 9.62 17.18 7.13
CA ASP A 92 10.20 15.99 7.75
C ASP A 92 9.18 15.13 8.53
N VAL A 93 7.94 15.60 8.67
CA VAL A 93 6.84 14.87 9.29
C VAL A 93 5.98 14.24 8.19
N GLU A 94 5.94 12.90 8.14
CA GLU A 94 5.16 12.15 7.12
C GLU A 94 5.44 12.64 5.69
N GLN A 95 6.72 12.73 5.32
CA GLN A 95 7.18 13.25 4.01
C GLN A 95 6.41 12.64 2.84
N TYR A 96 6.20 11.34 2.88
CA TYR A 96 5.47 10.62 1.83
C TYR A 96 4.03 11.13 1.67
N SER A 97 3.31 11.28 2.77
CA SER A 97 1.93 11.80 2.73
C SER A 97 1.86 13.30 2.46
N ALA A 98 2.95 14.05 2.71
CA ALA A 98 3.04 15.47 2.46
C ALA A 98 3.20 15.84 0.97
N LEU A 99 3.73 14.95 0.15
CA LEU A 99 4.07 15.25 -1.25
C LEU A 99 2.89 15.77 -2.10
N PRO A 100 1.67 15.23 -2.01
CA PRO A 100 0.54 15.77 -2.77
C PRO A 100 0.15 17.18 -2.34
N LEU A 101 0.20 17.49 -1.03
CA LEU A 101 0.01 18.85 -0.51
C LEU A 101 1.11 19.78 -1.01
N ALA A 102 2.36 19.36 -0.94
CA ALA A 102 3.52 20.11 -1.40
C ALA A 102 3.41 20.47 -2.88
N GLU A 103 2.96 19.53 -3.71
CA GLU A 103 2.66 19.81 -5.12
C GLU A 103 1.52 20.82 -5.28
N ALA A 104 0.42 20.66 -4.53
CA ALA A 104 -0.73 21.57 -4.61
C ALA A 104 -0.39 23.01 -4.21
N LEU A 105 0.54 23.18 -3.27
CA LEU A 105 1.06 24.49 -2.82
C LEU A 105 2.13 25.07 -3.73
N SER A 106 2.74 24.25 -4.60
CA SER A 106 3.79 24.69 -5.52
C SER A 106 3.21 25.32 -6.79
N PRO A 107 3.92 26.25 -7.43
CA PRO A 107 3.55 26.72 -8.75
C PRO A 107 3.44 25.55 -9.73
N ARG A 108 2.34 25.47 -10.45
CA ARG A 108 2.15 24.42 -11.47
C ARG A 108 3.10 24.66 -12.63
N GLY A 109 4.09 23.77 -12.78
CA GLY A 109 5.00 23.76 -13.92
C GLY A 109 4.52 22.80 -15.01
N GLU A 110 5.00 23.01 -16.24
CA GLU A 110 4.74 22.11 -17.38
C GLU A 110 5.23 20.67 -17.12
N ASP A 111 6.20 20.51 -16.22
CA ASP A 111 6.82 19.26 -15.84
C ASP A 111 6.09 18.52 -14.69
N ALA A 112 4.96 19.04 -14.19
CA ALA A 112 4.19 18.38 -13.14
C ALA A 112 3.83 16.93 -13.53
N PRO A 113 3.91 15.95 -12.59
CA PRO A 113 3.61 14.57 -12.90
C PRO A 113 2.23 14.42 -13.55
N TRP A 114 2.17 13.84 -14.73
CA TRP A 114 0.92 13.62 -15.50
C TRP A 114 0.02 14.85 -15.63
N GLY A 115 0.62 16.04 -15.59
CA GLY A 115 -0.04 17.35 -15.66
C GLY A 115 -0.58 17.87 -14.33
N GLY A 116 -0.17 17.28 -13.22
CA GLY A 116 -0.50 17.71 -11.85
C GLY A 116 -1.78 17.10 -11.28
N LEU A 117 -1.84 17.05 -9.96
CA LEU A 117 -3.03 16.64 -9.21
C LEU A 117 -4.11 17.73 -9.32
N PRO A 118 -5.34 17.43 -9.77
CA PRO A 118 -6.44 18.36 -9.64
C PRO A 118 -6.69 18.69 -8.15
N LEU A 119 -7.03 19.95 -7.85
CA LEU A 119 -7.35 20.34 -6.47
C LEU A 119 -8.59 19.57 -5.99
N PRO A 120 -8.50 18.84 -4.86
CA PRO A 120 -9.64 18.11 -4.32
C PRO A 120 -10.68 19.06 -3.72
N SER A 121 -11.95 18.63 -3.71
CA SER A 121 -13.05 19.32 -3.03
C SER A 121 -13.13 18.96 -1.55
N VAL A 122 -12.54 17.83 -1.16
CA VAL A 122 -12.49 17.32 0.20
C VAL A 122 -11.30 16.38 0.35
N VAL A 123 -10.66 16.40 1.52
CA VAL A 123 -9.63 15.41 1.87
C VAL A 123 -10.11 14.55 3.03
N LEU A 124 -9.75 13.27 3.00
CA LEU A 124 -10.16 12.30 4.00
C LEU A 124 -8.97 11.43 4.41
N ALA A 125 -8.85 11.17 5.71
CA ALA A 125 -7.83 10.26 6.20
C ALA A 125 -8.35 9.38 7.32
N ASP A 126 -7.94 8.13 7.31
CA ASP A 126 -7.94 7.28 8.49
C ASP A 126 -6.76 7.72 9.37
N CYS A 127 -7.07 8.25 10.55
CA CYS A 127 -6.12 8.85 11.46
C CYS A 127 -5.56 7.80 12.43
N THR A 128 -4.69 6.91 11.93
CA THR A 128 -4.00 5.89 12.75
C THR A 128 -2.88 6.47 13.62
N GLY A 129 -2.57 7.76 13.44
CA GLY A 129 -1.57 8.51 14.21
C GLY A 129 -1.74 10.02 14.07
N ASP A 130 -1.19 10.76 15.03
CA ASP A 130 -1.25 12.22 15.07
C ASP A 130 -0.57 12.89 13.87
N ASN A 131 0.53 12.33 13.38
CA ASN A 131 1.25 12.80 12.20
C ASN A 131 0.34 12.82 10.95
N MET A 132 -0.43 11.75 10.72
CA MET A 132 -1.36 11.67 9.60
C MET A 132 -2.46 12.72 9.74
N HIS A 133 -3.07 12.83 10.93
CA HIS A 133 -4.08 13.84 11.22
C HIS A 133 -3.56 15.26 10.93
N ARG A 134 -2.38 15.61 11.46
CA ARG A 134 -1.80 16.95 11.31
C ARG A 134 -1.43 17.25 9.86
N MET A 135 -0.88 16.28 9.14
CA MET A 135 -0.53 16.46 7.73
C MET A 135 -1.75 16.69 6.85
N PHE A 136 -2.85 15.97 7.08
CA PHE A 136 -4.09 16.18 6.33
C PHE A 136 -4.83 17.46 6.74
N GLN A 137 -4.69 17.91 7.99
CA GLN A 137 -5.26 19.18 8.45
C GLN A 137 -4.68 20.39 7.69
N LEU A 138 -3.43 20.30 7.20
CA LEU A 138 -2.81 21.37 6.42
C LEU A 138 -3.53 21.65 5.09
N TRP A 139 -4.27 20.70 4.53
CA TRP A 139 -5.09 20.97 3.36
C TRP A 139 -6.19 22.00 3.66
N GLU A 140 -6.76 21.96 4.85
CA GLU A 140 -7.79 22.90 5.27
C GLU A 140 -7.17 24.26 5.60
N SER A 141 -6.09 24.29 6.40
CA SER A 141 -5.48 25.55 6.82
C SER A 141 -4.80 26.31 5.66
N GLU A 142 -4.16 25.60 4.72
CA GLU A 142 -3.36 26.22 3.66
C GLU A 142 -4.14 26.47 2.34
N LEU A 143 -5.15 25.63 2.07
CA LEU A 143 -5.86 25.64 0.79
C LEU A 143 -7.37 25.80 0.93
N GLY A 144 -7.90 25.82 2.17
CA GLY A 144 -9.34 25.88 2.43
C GLY A 144 -10.11 24.64 1.96
N VAL A 145 -9.41 23.52 1.74
CA VAL A 145 -10.03 22.25 1.36
C VAL A 145 -10.49 21.52 2.63
N PRO A 146 -11.79 21.25 2.83
CA PRO A 146 -12.29 20.60 4.03
C PRO A 146 -11.61 19.27 4.31
N PHE A 147 -11.22 19.04 5.56
CA PHE A 147 -10.64 17.79 6.03
C PHE A 147 -11.64 17.03 6.88
N LEU A 148 -11.89 15.77 6.56
CA LEU A 148 -12.73 14.85 7.30
C LEU A 148 -11.89 13.68 7.84
N PRO A 149 -11.53 13.70 9.12
CA PRO A 149 -10.82 12.59 9.76
C PRO A 149 -11.77 11.40 9.99
N LEU A 150 -11.21 10.20 10.00
CA LEU A 150 -11.86 8.98 10.45
C LEU A 150 -11.03 8.40 11.60
N GLU A 151 -11.66 8.27 12.77
CA GLU A 151 -11.02 7.80 13.98
C GLU A 151 -11.42 6.37 14.33
N GLY A 152 -10.63 5.69 15.16
CA GLY A 152 -10.98 4.35 15.65
C GLY A 152 -10.10 3.94 16.81
N ALA A 153 -10.59 2.96 17.59
CA ALA A 153 -9.90 2.44 18.75
C ALA A 153 -8.92 1.31 18.38
N ALA A 154 -7.75 1.31 19.01
CA ALA A 154 -6.81 0.19 18.97
C ALA A 154 -7.29 -0.99 19.83
N ALA A 155 -6.79 -2.20 19.54
CA ALA A 155 -7.02 -3.38 20.37
C ALA A 155 -5.92 -3.51 21.42
N GLU A 156 -6.30 -3.83 22.67
CA GLU A 156 -5.34 -4.11 23.73
C GLU A 156 -4.88 -5.56 23.73
N THR A 157 -5.76 -6.49 23.36
CA THR A 157 -5.51 -7.93 23.37
C THR A 157 -5.69 -8.53 21.98
N VAL A 158 -4.90 -9.55 21.68
CA VAL A 158 -4.88 -10.25 20.40
C VAL A 158 -5.24 -11.72 20.65
N PRO A 159 -6.28 -12.25 20.00
CA PRO A 159 -6.53 -13.70 20.04
C PRO A 159 -5.41 -14.45 19.34
N ALA A 160 -5.07 -15.62 19.86
CA ALA A 160 -4.13 -16.50 19.18
C ALA A 160 -4.66 -16.88 17.79
N ASN A 161 -3.77 -16.86 16.79
CA ASN A 161 -4.11 -17.11 15.38
C ASN A 161 -5.26 -16.22 14.89
N TRP A 162 -5.24 -14.94 15.26
CA TRP A 162 -6.27 -13.98 14.94
C TRP A 162 -6.62 -13.90 13.44
N TRP A 163 -5.67 -14.16 12.55
CA TRP A 163 -5.90 -14.18 11.11
C TRP A 163 -6.88 -15.27 10.65
N GLU A 164 -7.00 -16.39 11.37
CA GLU A 164 -8.01 -17.40 11.10
C GLU A 164 -9.39 -16.93 11.60
N LEU A 165 -9.46 -16.39 12.83
CA LEU A 165 -10.70 -15.82 13.37
C LEU A 165 -11.24 -14.69 12.50
N MET A 166 -10.37 -13.81 12.00
CA MET A 166 -10.76 -12.72 11.12
C MET A 166 -11.49 -13.17 9.86
N ARG A 167 -11.31 -14.41 9.43
CA ARG A 167 -11.96 -14.97 8.25
C ARG A 167 -13.35 -15.56 8.55
N HIS A 168 -13.56 -16.06 9.75
CA HIS A 168 -14.75 -16.86 10.08
C HIS A 168 -15.58 -16.24 11.19
N ASP A 169 -14.95 -15.62 12.18
CA ASP A 169 -15.56 -15.04 13.36
C ASP A 169 -14.93 -13.69 13.71
N TRP A 170 -15.01 -12.78 12.77
CA TRP A 170 -14.40 -11.46 12.88
C TRP A 170 -15.02 -10.59 13.99
N GLU A 171 -16.28 -10.83 14.37
CA GLU A 171 -16.91 -10.13 15.50
C GLU A 171 -16.24 -10.50 16.82
N THR A 172 -15.99 -11.78 17.05
CA THR A 172 -15.24 -12.24 18.21
C THR A 172 -13.79 -11.75 18.18
N ALA A 173 -13.16 -11.77 17.01
CA ALA A 173 -11.76 -11.36 16.87
C ALA A 173 -11.56 -9.87 17.17
N ILE A 174 -12.39 -9.00 16.62
CA ILE A 174 -12.26 -7.53 16.73
C ILE A 174 -12.95 -7.00 18.01
N GLY A 175 -14.11 -7.57 18.35
CA GLY A 175 -15.01 -7.08 19.38
C GLY A 175 -16.04 -6.08 18.88
N SER A 176 -17.33 -6.34 19.14
CA SER A 176 -18.44 -5.52 18.68
C SER A 176 -18.30 -4.03 19.04
N PRO A 177 -17.86 -3.63 20.25
CA PRO A 177 -17.74 -2.21 20.60
C PRO A 177 -16.82 -1.42 19.68
N ARG A 178 -15.72 -2.01 19.19
CA ARG A 178 -14.80 -1.36 18.28
C ARG A 178 -15.39 -1.21 16.87
N ILE A 179 -16.07 -2.26 16.41
CA ILE A 179 -16.78 -2.22 15.13
C ILE A 179 -17.89 -1.16 15.18
N ASP A 180 -18.65 -1.13 16.26
CA ASP A 180 -19.77 -0.20 16.44
C ASP A 180 -19.28 1.24 16.50
N LEU A 181 -18.14 1.51 17.14
CA LEU A 181 -17.52 2.83 17.14
C LEU A 181 -17.20 3.27 15.68
N LEU A 182 -16.45 2.47 14.93
CA LEU A 182 -16.10 2.83 13.54
C LEU A 182 -17.32 2.88 12.62
N HIS A 183 -18.31 2.02 12.85
CA HIS A 183 -19.60 2.07 12.14
C HIS A 183 -20.32 3.39 12.38
N GLN A 184 -20.35 3.87 13.64
CA GLN A 184 -20.94 5.16 13.97
C GLN A 184 -20.18 6.33 13.35
N GLU A 185 -18.85 6.29 13.34
CA GLU A 185 -18.01 7.27 12.63
C GLU A 185 -18.39 7.35 11.14
N LEU A 186 -18.51 6.21 10.47
CA LEU A 186 -18.93 6.16 9.06
C LEU A 186 -20.35 6.71 8.86
N ARG A 187 -21.28 6.45 9.79
CA ARG A 187 -22.65 7.00 9.75
C ARG A 187 -22.68 8.51 9.87
N VAL A 188 -21.79 9.10 10.67
CA VAL A 188 -21.65 10.55 10.81
C VAL A 188 -20.96 11.15 9.58
N LEU A 189 -20.01 10.44 8.99
CA LEU A 189 -19.26 10.89 7.83
C LEU A 189 -20.11 10.98 6.55
N VAL A 190 -21.03 10.04 6.33
CA VAL A 190 -21.87 9.98 5.12
C VAL A 190 -22.60 11.29 4.84
N PRO A 191 -23.43 11.86 5.76
CA PRO A 191 -24.16 13.10 5.49
C PRO A 191 -23.22 14.30 5.26
N ARG A 192 -22.05 14.32 5.89
CA ARG A 192 -21.05 15.36 5.65
C ARG A 192 -20.48 15.29 4.24
N LEU A 193 -20.21 14.07 3.74
CA LEU A 193 -19.80 13.86 2.37
C LEU A 193 -20.91 14.22 1.37
N GLU A 194 -22.16 13.90 1.66
CA GLU A 194 -23.29 14.30 0.82
C GLU A 194 -23.41 15.83 0.71
N GLU A 195 -23.22 16.54 1.81
CA GLU A 195 -23.23 18.00 1.86
C GLU A 195 -22.11 18.60 1.00
N LEU A 196 -20.88 18.11 1.17
CA LEU A 196 -19.70 18.67 0.51
C LEU A 196 -19.60 18.31 -0.97
N THR A 197 -20.13 17.16 -1.38
CA THR A 197 -19.97 16.65 -2.75
C THR A 197 -21.23 16.73 -3.59
N GLY A 198 -22.40 16.94 -2.97
CA GLY A 198 -23.71 16.84 -3.64
C GLY A 198 -24.11 15.41 -4.05
N ALA A 199 -23.24 14.43 -3.77
CA ALA A 199 -23.52 13.01 -4.06
C ALA A 199 -24.49 12.42 -3.05
N ARG A 200 -25.04 11.23 -3.35
CA ARG A 200 -25.95 10.50 -2.45
C ARG A 200 -25.41 9.11 -2.16
N PHE A 201 -25.40 8.75 -0.89
CA PHE A 201 -25.04 7.42 -0.43
C PHE A 201 -26.14 6.40 -0.78
N SER A 202 -25.74 5.17 -1.12
CA SER A 202 -26.66 4.05 -1.34
C SER A 202 -26.09 2.78 -0.70
N THR A 203 -26.85 2.22 0.24
CA THR A 203 -26.55 0.97 0.91
C THR A 203 -26.47 -0.21 -0.08
N GLU A 204 -27.40 -0.26 -1.05
CA GLU A 204 -27.42 -1.31 -2.08
C GLU A 204 -26.20 -1.22 -3.00
N ARG A 205 -25.75 0.01 -3.30
CA ARG A 205 -24.54 0.21 -4.08
C ARG A 205 -23.32 -0.21 -3.27
N LEU A 206 -23.25 0.13 -1.98
CA LEU A 206 -22.16 -0.32 -1.10
C LEU A 206 -22.13 -1.85 -1.00
N ALA A 207 -23.26 -2.52 -0.87
CA ALA A 207 -23.33 -3.99 -0.83
C ALA A 207 -22.72 -4.62 -2.10
N ARG A 208 -23.05 -4.09 -3.29
CA ARG A 208 -22.45 -4.57 -4.55
C ARG A 208 -20.95 -4.31 -4.63
N ILE A 209 -20.49 -3.16 -4.17
CA ILE A 209 -19.07 -2.80 -4.13
C ILE A 209 -18.31 -3.70 -3.16
N MET A 210 -18.88 -3.98 -1.98
CA MET A 210 -18.30 -4.92 -1.02
C MET A 210 -18.19 -6.33 -1.58
N ALA A 211 -19.18 -6.81 -2.33
CA ALA A 211 -19.12 -8.12 -2.97
C ALA A 211 -17.96 -8.21 -3.97
N LEU A 212 -17.78 -7.21 -4.84
CA LEU A 212 -16.66 -7.14 -5.78
C LEU A 212 -15.31 -7.03 -5.07
N SER A 213 -15.24 -6.23 -3.99
CA SER A 213 -14.01 -6.12 -3.18
C SER A 213 -13.64 -7.44 -2.50
N ASN A 214 -14.64 -8.19 -2.02
CA ASN A 214 -14.44 -9.51 -1.42
C ASN A 214 -13.92 -10.53 -2.44
N GLU A 215 -14.50 -10.54 -3.64
CA GLU A 215 -14.06 -11.41 -4.72
C GLU A 215 -12.63 -11.09 -5.17
N GLN A 216 -12.29 -9.80 -5.31
CA GLN A 216 -10.94 -9.37 -5.61
C GLN A 216 -9.94 -9.82 -4.52
N ALA A 217 -10.30 -9.68 -3.24
CA ALA A 217 -9.46 -10.13 -2.12
C ALA A 217 -9.21 -11.65 -2.16
N GLU A 218 -10.21 -12.44 -2.56
CA GLU A 218 -10.06 -13.88 -2.71
C GLU A 218 -9.09 -14.27 -3.83
N TRP A 219 -9.10 -13.58 -4.98
CA TRP A 219 -8.10 -13.77 -6.03
C TRP A 219 -6.69 -13.39 -5.58
N ASN A 220 -6.55 -12.29 -4.85
CA ASN A 220 -5.26 -11.89 -4.27
C ASN A 220 -4.76 -12.92 -3.25
N ARG A 221 -5.65 -13.50 -2.43
CA ARG A 221 -5.29 -14.54 -1.47
C ARG A 221 -4.78 -15.79 -2.19
N ARG A 222 -5.47 -16.25 -3.24
CA ARG A 222 -5.01 -17.38 -4.05
C ARG A 222 -3.65 -17.12 -4.68
N THR A 223 -3.41 -15.90 -5.16
CA THR A 223 -2.10 -15.50 -5.71
C THR A 223 -1.01 -15.53 -4.65
N ARG A 224 -1.26 -14.99 -3.45
CA ARG A 224 -0.31 -15.03 -2.33
C ARG A 224 0.02 -16.47 -1.93
N ASP A 225 -0.99 -17.29 -1.74
CA ASP A 225 -0.82 -18.69 -1.31
C ASP A 225 -0.05 -19.51 -2.36
N LEU A 226 -0.28 -19.23 -3.65
CA LEU A 226 0.46 -19.82 -4.76
C LEU A 226 1.94 -19.41 -4.74
N LEU A 227 2.25 -18.12 -4.54
CA LEU A 227 3.63 -17.63 -4.42
C LEU A 227 4.34 -18.21 -3.19
N ALA A 228 3.64 -18.33 -2.07
CA ALA A 228 4.18 -18.93 -0.85
C ALA A 228 4.53 -20.41 -1.03
N SER A 229 3.70 -21.17 -1.76
CA SER A 229 3.89 -22.62 -1.99
C SER A 229 4.84 -22.94 -3.16
N ALA A 230 5.10 -21.99 -4.07
CA ALA A 230 5.94 -22.22 -5.23
C ALA A 230 7.37 -22.65 -4.84
N PRO A 231 7.94 -23.69 -5.51
CA PRO A 231 9.31 -24.16 -5.20
C PRO A 231 10.36 -23.06 -5.36
N GLN A 232 10.22 -22.23 -6.39
CA GLN A 232 11.00 -21.03 -6.64
C GLN A 232 10.07 -19.87 -6.94
N CYS A 233 10.48 -18.65 -6.62
CA CYS A 233 9.69 -17.46 -6.89
C CYS A 233 9.53 -17.25 -8.41
N PRO A 234 8.30 -17.29 -8.95
CA PRO A 234 8.09 -17.22 -10.39
C PRO A 234 8.13 -15.80 -10.95
N VAL A 235 7.95 -14.77 -10.09
CA VAL A 235 7.77 -13.37 -10.50
C VAL A 235 8.53 -12.41 -9.58
N PRO A 236 9.14 -11.34 -10.09
CA PRO A 236 9.82 -10.37 -9.26
C PRO A 236 8.81 -9.46 -8.52
N VAL A 237 9.14 -9.10 -7.28
CA VAL A 237 8.25 -8.31 -6.41
C VAL A 237 7.87 -6.95 -7.00
N ASN A 238 8.77 -6.30 -7.73
CA ASN A 238 8.51 -5.00 -8.35
C ASN A 238 7.51 -5.06 -9.52
N ASP A 239 7.26 -6.21 -10.11
CA ASP A 239 6.15 -6.41 -11.07
C ASP A 239 4.84 -6.75 -10.34
N VAL A 240 4.90 -7.47 -9.21
CA VAL A 240 3.72 -7.79 -8.38
C VAL A 240 3.12 -6.53 -7.77
N ILE A 241 3.94 -5.59 -7.31
CA ILE A 241 3.47 -4.37 -6.65
C ILE A 241 2.46 -3.59 -7.52
N PRO A 242 2.74 -3.15 -8.75
CA PRO A 242 1.78 -2.43 -9.58
C PRO A 242 0.60 -3.31 -10.01
N ALA A 243 0.80 -4.61 -10.24
CA ALA A 243 -0.26 -5.55 -10.61
C ALA A 243 -1.32 -5.73 -9.50
N VAL A 244 -0.93 -5.50 -8.24
CA VAL A 244 -1.82 -5.59 -7.07
C VAL A 244 -2.35 -4.21 -6.66
N MET A 245 -1.46 -3.24 -6.49
CA MET A 245 -1.84 -1.96 -5.88
C MET A 245 -2.73 -1.11 -6.77
N ILE A 246 -2.54 -1.14 -8.09
CA ILE A 246 -3.41 -0.38 -8.98
C ILE A 246 -4.85 -0.92 -8.94
N PRO A 247 -5.12 -2.22 -9.11
CA PRO A 247 -6.44 -2.78 -8.86
C PRO A 247 -6.97 -2.48 -7.45
N GLN A 248 -6.10 -2.47 -6.43
CA GLN A 248 -6.50 -2.15 -5.06
C GLN A 248 -7.02 -0.71 -4.90
N TRP A 249 -6.46 0.25 -5.63
CA TRP A 249 -6.99 1.63 -5.69
C TRP A 249 -8.32 1.73 -6.45
N HIS A 250 -8.68 0.69 -7.20
CA HIS A 250 -9.94 0.58 -7.94
C HIS A 250 -10.85 -0.52 -7.39
N ARG A 251 -10.60 -1.02 -6.17
CA ARG A 251 -11.38 -2.12 -5.58
C ARG A 251 -12.88 -1.77 -5.54
N GLY A 252 -13.70 -2.81 -5.65
CA GLY A 252 -15.13 -2.64 -5.79
C GLY A 252 -15.60 -2.29 -7.21
N THR A 253 -14.73 -2.45 -8.20
CA THR A 253 -15.10 -2.38 -9.62
C THR A 253 -14.92 -3.73 -10.31
N PRO A 254 -15.73 -4.06 -11.34
CA PRO A 254 -15.53 -5.28 -12.13
C PRO A 254 -14.12 -5.38 -12.72
N TRP A 255 -13.56 -4.25 -13.16
CA TRP A 255 -12.19 -4.22 -13.69
C TRP A 255 -11.15 -4.67 -12.65
N ALA A 256 -11.25 -4.19 -11.41
CA ALA A 256 -10.28 -4.54 -10.36
C ALA A 256 -10.35 -6.04 -9.99
N THR A 257 -11.56 -6.60 -9.94
CA THR A 257 -11.77 -8.03 -9.74
C THR A 257 -11.15 -8.84 -10.88
N SER A 258 -11.46 -8.51 -12.14
CA SER A 258 -10.88 -9.19 -13.31
C SER A 258 -9.37 -9.04 -13.40
N ALA A 259 -8.79 -7.90 -12.97
CA ALA A 259 -7.36 -7.71 -12.95
C ALA A 259 -6.67 -8.63 -11.93
N ALA A 260 -7.26 -8.80 -10.73
CA ALA A 260 -6.75 -9.73 -9.72
C ALA A 260 -6.86 -11.20 -10.16
N GLU A 261 -7.96 -11.58 -10.84
CA GLU A 261 -8.16 -12.89 -11.45
C GLU A 261 -7.11 -13.15 -12.53
N SER A 262 -6.87 -12.19 -13.44
CA SER A 262 -5.87 -12.30 -14.51
C SER A 262 -4.46 -12.47 -13.93
N LEU A 263 -4.11 -11.73 -12.87
CA LEU A 263 -2.83 -11.90 -12.17
C LEU A 263 -2.68 -13.32 -11.62
N TYR A 264 -3.71 -13.88 -10.98
CA TYR A 264 -3.68 -15.24 -10.48
C TYR A 264 -3.41 -16.26 -11.60
N HIS A 265 -4.13 -16.16 -12.71
CA HIS A 265 -3.97 -17.08 -13.84
C HIS A 265 -2.59 -16.95 -14.50
N GLU A 266 -2.06 -15.74 -14.64
CA GLU A 266 -0.72 -15.51 -15.18
C GLU A 266 0.36 -16.12 -14.26
N VAL A 267 0.30 -15.87 -12.95
CA VAL A 267 1.24 -16.46 -11.99
C VAL A 267 1.11 -17.98 -11.94
N SER A 268 -0.12 -18.52 -11.99
CA SER A 268 -0.37 -19.96 -12.03
C SER A 268 0.27 -20.62 -13.24
N ALA A 269 0.16 -20.00 -14.42
CA ALA A 269 0.80 -20.48 -15.63
C ALA A 269 2.33 -20.48 -15.53
N LEU A 270 2.92 -19.44 -14.93
CA LEU A 270 4.37 -19.36 -14.73
C LEU A 270 4.87 -20.44 -13.76
N VAL A 271 4.15 -20.70 -12.68
CA VAL A 271 4.46 -21.80 -11.74
C VAL A 271 4.38 -23.16 -12.43
N ALA A 272 3.32 -23.41 -13.20
CA ALA A 272 3.13 -24.67 -13.95
C ALA A 272 4.23 -24.91 -15.00
N GLN A 273 4.80 -23.83 -15.56
CA GLN A 273 5.92 -23.88 -16.51
C GLN A 273 7.30 -23.99 -15.83
N GLY A 274 7.36 -24.04 -14.49
CA GLY A 274 8.63 -24.03 -13.75
C GLY A 274 9.44 -22.76 -13.93
N ARG A 275 8.77 -21.63 -14.22
CA ARG A 275 9.47 -20.34 -14.36
C ARG A 275 9.96 -19.85 -13.01
N ALA A 276 11.13 -19.24 -13.01
CA ALA A 276 11.74 -18.64 -11.83
C ALA A 276 12.37 -17.30 -12.17
N VAL A 277 12.44 -16.40 -11.19
CA VAL A 277 13.10 -15.09 -11.30
C VAL A 277 14.60 -15.26 -11.58
N VAL A 278 15.21 -16.25 -10.95
CA VAL A 278 16.63 -16.64 -11.15
C VAL A 278 16.74 -18.15 -11.36
N PRO A 279 17.73 -18.63 -12.12
CA PRO A 279 17.91 -20.07 -12.37
C PRO A 279 18.15 -20.89 -11.10
N ARG A 280 18.78 -20.30 -10.09
CA ARG A 280 19.04 -20.90 -8.78
C ARG A 280 18.71 -19.88 -7.68
N GLU A 281 17.55 -20.06 -7.06
CA GLU A 281 17.13 -19.29 -5.89
C GLU A 281 17.89 -19.83 -4.68
N ARG A 282 18.82 -19.02 -4.17
CA ARG A 282 19.67 -19.37 -3.02
C ARG A 282 19.11 -18.81 -1.72
N ARG A 283 18.36 -17.68 -1.80
CA ARG A 283 17.80 -17.00 -0.62
C ARG A 283 16.46 -16.36 -0.96
N ARG A 284 15.53 -16.54 -0.07
CA ARG A 284 14.20 -15.93 -0.11
C ARG A 284 14.16 -14.75 0.85
N LEU A 285 13.98 -13.56 0.34
CA LEU A 285 13.97 -12.34 1.12
C LEU A 285 12.55 -11.79 1.26
N MET A 286 12.27 -11.18 2.41
CA MET A 286 11.06 -10.43 2.67
C MET A 286 11.40 -8.96 2.84
N TRP A 287 10.60 -8.09 2.21
CA TRP A 287 10.68 -6.65 2.39
C TRP A 287 9.57 -6.19 3.32
N ILE A 288 9.91 -5.57 4.44
CA ILE A 288 8.96 -4.92 5.34
C ILE A 288 9.18 -3.41 5.27
N GLY A 289 8.07 -2.67 5.16
CA GLY A 289 8.04 -1.23 4.99
C GLY A 289 7.46 -0.81 3.65
N ARG A 290 7.29 0.51 3.47
CA ARG A 290 6.83 1.08 2.20
C ARG A 290 7.86 0.85 1.10
N GLY A 291 7.45 0.97 -0.17
CA GLY A 291 8.37 0.80 -1.29
C GLY A 291 9.41 1.92 -1.37
N LEU A 292 10.60 1.61 -1.83
CA LEU A 292 11.58 2.62 -2.25
C LEU A 292 11.17 3.17 -3.63
N TRP A 293 10.19 4.10 -3.62
CA TRP A 293 9.53 4.54 -4.86
C TRP A 293 10.48 5.24 -5.83
N PHE A 294 11.53 5.89 -5.34
CA PHE A 294 12.55 6.52 -6.17
C PHE A 294 13.56 5.52 -6.76
N ASP A 295 13.60 4.25 -6.28
CA ASP A 295 14.52 3.21 -6.72
C ASP A 295 13.90 1.80 -6.67
N MET A 296 12.93 1.54 -7.55
CA MET A 296 12.27 0.24 -7.63
C MET A 296 13.19 -0.88 -8.15
N ASP A 297 14.32 -0.54 -8.77
CA ASP A 297 15.29 -1.53 -9.22
C ASP A 297 16.14 -2.11 -8.08
N PHE A 298 16.12 -1.49 -6.89
CA PHE A 298 16.80 -1.99 -5.70
C PHE A 298 16.44 -3.45 -5.40
N TYR A 299 15.17 -3.82 -5.49
CA TYR A 299 14.71 -5.19 -5.18
C TYR A 299 15.32 -6.25 -6.11
N ARG A 300 15.65 -5.89 -7.34
CA ARG A 300 16.21 -6.81 -8.35
C ARG A 300 17.72 -6.90 -8.33
N SER A 301 18.39 -5.99 -7.63
CA SER A 301 19.86 -5.89 -7.67
C SER A 301 20.57 -7.09 -7.03
N PHE A 302 19.85 -7.91 -6.26
CA PHE A 302 20.42 -9.10 -5.58
C PHE A 302 20.13 -10.40 -6.34
N GLU A 303 19.27 -10.37 -7.37
CA GLU A 303 18.80 -11.55 -8.10
C GLU A 303 19.97 -12.30 -8.76
N GLN A 304 20.73 -11.63 -9.63
CA GLN A 304 21.77 -12.26 -10.43
C GLN A 304 23.08 -12.49 -9.66
N SER A 305 23.43 -11.56 -8.78
CA SER A 305 24.72 -11.60 -8.07
C SER A 305 24.70 -12.55 -6.86
N HIS A 306 23.54 -12.64 -6.18
CA HIS A 306 23.43 -13.39 -4.92
C HIS A 306 22.44 -14.56 -5.00
N GLY A 307 21.66 -14.69 -6.09
CA GLY A 307 20.54 -15.62 -6.18
C GLY A 307 19.49 -15.34 -5.12
N ALA A 308 19.37 -14.08 -4.67
CA ALA A 308 18.46 -13.67 -3.62
C ALA A 308 17.26 -12.96 -4.21
N VAL A 309 16.05 -13.44 -3.87
CA VAL A 309 14.78 -12.98 -4.45
C VAL A 309 13.88 -12.47 -3.35
N PHE A 310 13.36 -11.25 -3.53
CA PHE A 310 12.28 -10.76 -2.69
C PHE A 310 10.96 -11.45 -3.09
N VAL A 311 10.53 -12.41 -2.26
CA VAL A 311 9.38 -13.28 -2.53
C VAL A 311 8.08 -12.76 -1.94
N TRP A 312 8.14 -11.74 -1.10
CA TRP A 312 7.00 -11.19 -0.38
C TRP A 312 7.00 -9.67 -0.40
N SER A 313 5.82 -9.09 -0.54
CA SER A 313 5.55 -7.67 -0.30
C SER A 313 4.29 -7.50 0.53
N MET A 314 4.29 -6.51 1.41
CA MET A 314 3.12 -6.17 2.22
C MET A 314 1.87 -5.90 1.36
N TYR A 315 2.04 -5.41 0.14
CA TYR A 315 0.94 -4.99 -0.73
C TYR A 315 0.05 -6.16 -1.17
N LEU A 316 0.64 -7.28 -1.61
CA LEU A 316 -0.14 -8.47 -1.93
C LEU A 316 -0.72 -9.09 -0.65
N ALA A 317 0.05 -9.13 0.43
CA ALA A 317 -0.37 -9.74 1.66
C ALA A 317 -1.58 -9.01 2.28
N LEU A 318 -1.55 -7.68 2.35
CA LEU A 318 -2.71 -6.93 2.84
C LEU A 318 -3.91 -6.92 1.87
N ALA A 319 -3.68 -6.99 0.57
CA ALA A 319 -4.76 -7.14 -0.40
C ALA A 319 -5.41 -8.53 -0.31
N ALA A 320 -4.63 -9.57 0.01
CA ALA A 320 -5.09 -10.93 0.25
C ALA A 320 -5.86 -11.09 1.58
N ASP A 321 -5.38 -10.41 2.62
CA ASP A 321 -5.95 -10.45 3.96
C ASP A 321 -6.96 -9.30 4.19
N ALA A 322 -7.51 -8.73 3.12
CA ALA A 322 -8.57 -7.72 3.23
C ALA A 322 -9.86 -8.24 3.89
N TYR A 323 -9.90 -9.49 4.25
CA TYR A 323 -10.90 -10.22 5.01
C TYR A 323 -12.32 -9.93 4.55
N ALA A 324 -12.81 -10.75 3.66
CA ALA A 324 -14.17 -10.66 3.15
C ALA A 324 -15.18 -10.51 4.29
N ARG A 325 -16.10 -9.55 4.16
CA ARG A 325 -17.14 -9.24 5.13
C ARG A 325 -18.48 -9.27 4.44
N TYR A 326 -19.40 -9.98 5.04
CA TYR A 326 -20.79 -10.13 4.59
C TYR A 326 -21.72 -9.83 5.75
N GLY A 327 -22.92 -9.42 5.45
CA GLY A 327 -23.95 -9.16 6.46
C GLY A 327 -25.06 -8.25 5.91
N ASP A 328 -26.13 -8.14 6.66
CA ASP A 328 -27.29 -7.33 6.28
C ASP A 328 -27.04 -5.83 6.35
N ASP A 329 -25.99 -5.40 7.09
CA ASP A 329 -25.51 -4.02 7.16
C ASP A 329 -24.15 -3.88 6.49
N PRO A 330 -24.09 -3.48 5.21
CA PRO A 330 -22.83 -3.31 4.48
C PRO A 330 -21.91 -2.25 5.08
N LEU A 331 -22.44 -1.23 5.74
CA LEU A 331 -21.62 -0.18 6.35
C LEU A 331 -20.92 -0.70 7.62
N ARG A 332 -21.61 -1.54 8.41
CA ARG A 332 -21.01 -2.23 9.54
C ARG A 332 -19.97 -3.25 9.11
N ALA A 333 -20.23 -3.97 8.02
CA ALA A 333 -19.24 -4.88 7.41
C ALA A 333 -17.99 -4.12 6.92
N LEU A 334 -18.15 -2.94 6.35
CA LEU A 334 -17.06 -2.05 5.97
C LEU A 334 -16.25 -1.58 7.19
N ALA A 335 -16.92 -1.19 8.28
CA ALA A 335 -16.28 -0.83 9.54
C ALA A 335 -15.43 -1.99 10.08
N ALA A 336 -15.97 -3.20 10.12
CA ALA A 336 -15.23 -4.39 10.57
C ALA A 336 -13.98 -4.68 9.72
N ARG A 337 -14.08 -4.50 8.39
CA ARG A 337 -12.93 -4.64 7.49
C ARG A 337 -11.80 -3.68 7.86
N PHE A 338 -12.12 -2.43 8.14
CA PHE A 338 -11.12 -1.40 8.44
C PHE A 338 -10.62 -1.45 9.88
N CYS A 339 -11.37 -1.95 10.85
CA CYS A 339 -10.83 -2.34 12.16
C CYS A 339 -9.72 -3.40 12.01
N ALA A 340 -10.00 -4.47 11.26
CA ALA A 340 -9.03 -5.53 10.99
C ALA A 340 -7.78 -5.01 10.26
N PHE A 341 -7.96 -4.15 9.27
CA PHE A 341 -6.87 -3.56 8.51
C PHE A 341 -5.96 -2.69 9.38
N ARG A 342 -6.53 -1.83 10.25
CA ARG A 342 -5.77 -1.01 11.20
C ARG A 342 -4.89 -1.87 12.11
N ASP A 343 -5.46 -2.92 12.71
CA ASP A 343 -4.74 -3.80 13.62
C ASP A 343 -3.61 -4.51 12.90
N GLN A 344 -3.88 -5.08 11.74
CA GLN A 344 -2.91 -5.78 10.93
C GLN A 344 -1.71 -4.90 10.55
N MET A 345 -1.95 -3.63 10.25
CA MET A 345 -0.91 -2.73 9.76
C MET A 345 -0.17 -1.96 10.87
N TYR A 346 -0.88 -1.57 11.92
CA TYR A 346 -0.39 -0.52 12.82
C TYR A 346 -0.42 -0.88 14.30
N THR A 347 -1.12 -1.96 14.69
CA THR A 347 -1.30 -2.28 16.10
C THR A 347 -0.48 -3.51 16.51
N PRO A 348 0.72 -3.36 17.14
CA PRO A 348 1.34 -4.49 17.81
C PRO A 348 0.48 -4.94 19.00
N PRO A 349 0.41 -6.27 19.26
CA PRO A 349 1.11 -7.36 18.59
C PRO A 349 0.44 -7.89 17.31
N TRP A 350 -0.75 -7.46 16.90
CA TRP A 350 -1.44 -7.94 15.69
C TRP A 350 -0.53 -7.89 14.46
N SER A 351 0.05 -6.72 14.20
CA SER A 351 0.92 -6.53 13.05
C SER A 351 2.18 -7.38 13.10
N VAL A 352 2.80 -7.52 14.27
CA VAL A 352 4.06 -8.28 14.39
C VAL A 352 3.85 -9.77 14.25
N GLU A 353 2.77 -10.32 14.80
CA GLU A 353 2.39 -11.74 14.62
C GLU A 353 2.09 -12.04 13.15
N TRP A 354 1.43 -11.12 12.46
CA TRP A 354 1.16 -11.24 11.03
C TRP A 354 2.45 -11.32 10.21
N TYR A 355 3.44 -10.46 10.46
CA TYR A 355 4.72 -10.50 9.75
C TYR A 355 5.46 -11.83 9.99
N VAL A 356 5.46 -12.33 11.22
CA VAL A 356 6.09 -13.63 11.55
C VAL A 356 5.38 -14.77 10.81
N LYS A 357 4.04 -14.77 10.80
CA LYS A 357 3.22 -15.76 10.05
C LYS A 357 3.54 -15.72 8.56
N GLU A 358 3.59 -14.53 7.96
CA GLU A 358 3.87 -14.35 6.54
C GLU A 358 5.31 -14.79 6.18
N ALA A 359 6.29 -14.44 7.00
CA ALA A 359 7.68 -14.85 6.78
C ALA A 359 7.82 -16.37 6.76
N ARG A 360 7.17 -17.07 7.71
CA ARG A 360 7.17 -18.53 7.77
C ARG A 360 6.45 -19.16 6.58
N ALA A 361 5.27 -18.65 6.21
CA ALA A 361 4.48 -19.15 5.08
C ALA A 361 5.27 -19.07 3.76
N HIS A 362 6.05 -18.01 3.55
CA HIS A 362 6.85 -17.80 2.36
C HIS A 362 8.26 -18.40 2.45
N ARG A 363 8.57 -19.11 3.53
CA ARG A 363 9.90 -19.75 3.76
C ARG A 363 11.03 -18.73 3.60
N VAL A 364 10.89 -17.60 4.28
CA VAL A 364 11.83 -16.47 4.18
C VAL A 364 13.10 -16.79 4.96
N ASP A 365 14.26 -16.65 4.32
CA ASP A 365 15.58 -16.83 4.95
C ASP A 365 16.02 -15.57 5.69
N GLY A 366 15.49 -14.41 5.32
CA GLY A 366 15.80 -13.16 5.98
C GLY A 366 14.91 -11.99 5.56
N VAL A 367 14.82 -11.00 6.43
CA VAL A 367 13.98 -9.82 6.28
C VAL A 367 14.86 -8.57 6.12
N VAL A 368 14.59 -7.79 5.09
CA VAL A 368 15.07 -6.40 4.97
C VAL A 368 13.95 -5.49 5.46
N HIS A 369 14.16 -4.81 6.58
CA HIS A 369 13.17 -3.95 7.21
C HIS A 369 13.55 -2.48 7.01
N LEU A 370 12.73 -1.76 6.24
CA LEU A 370 12.86 -0.33 6.06
C LEU A 370 12.33 0.41 7.30
N ILE A 371 13.23 1.12 7.97
CA ILE A 371 12.92 2.02 9.07
C ILE A 371 12.88 3.44 8.51
N SER A 372 11.70 3.90 8.15
CA SER A 372 11.49 5.31 7.78
C SER A 372 11.22 6.19 9.00
N PRO A 373 11.39 7.51 8.92
CA PRO A 373 11.19 8.42 10.05
C PRO A 373 9.81 8.31 10.72
N ASP A 374 8.80 7.90 9.96
CA ASP A 374 7.42 7.70 10.40
C ASP A 374 7.11 6.28 10.93
N SER A 375 8.10 5.38 10.96
CA SER A 375 7.91 3.97 11.34
C SER A 375 7.93 3.75 12.85
N ARG A 376 6.88 4.16 13.56
CA ARG A 376 6.82 4.12 15.03
C ARG A 376 6.84 2.71 15.64
N SER A 377 6.24 1.72 14.97
CA SER A 377 6.15 0.34 15.46
C SER A 377 7.28 -0.58 15.00
N SER A 378 8.23 -0.08 14.21
CA SER A 378 9.30 -0.88 13.59
C SER A 378 10.13 -1.68 14.59
N TRP A 379 10.41 -1.13 15.78
CA TRP A 379 11.15 -1.82 16.83
C TRP A 379 10.46 -3.12 17.27
N PHE A 380 9.14 -3.10 17.46
CA PHE A 380 8.35 -4.29 17.83
C PHE A 380 8.43 -5.36 16.74
N THR A 381 8.32 -4.97 15.48
CA THR A 381 8.39 -5.87 14.34
C THR A 381 9.76 -6.55 14.23
N THR A 382 10.85 -5.78 14.25
CA THR A 382 12.20 -6.35 14.21
C THR A 382 12.46 -7.30 15.37
N ARG A 383 12.05 -6.91 16.58
CA ARG A 383 12.23 -7.73 17.78
C ARG A 383 11.48 -9.05 17.64
N ALA A 384 10.20 -9.02 17.28
CA ALA A 384 9.38 -10.23 17.15
C ALA A 384 9.92 -11.21 16.09
N LEU A 385 10.39 -10.69 14.95
CA LEU A 385 11.02 -11.53 13.92
C LEU A 385 12.29 -12.20 14.43
N ARG A 386 13.17 -11.46 15.13
CA ARG A 386 14.39 -12.02 15.72
C ARG A 386 14.09 -13.06 16.81
N GLU A 387 13.11 -12.81 17.67
CA GLU A 387 12.64 -13.77 18.67
C GLU A 387 12.04 -15.03 18.04
N ALA A 388 11.44 -14.90 16.85
CA ALA A 388 10.95 -16.03 16.06
C ALA A 388 12.05 -16.79 15.27
N GLY A 389 13.34 -16.39 15.43
CA GLY A 389 14.49 -16.98 14.76
C GLY A 389 14.68 -16.54 13.31
N ILE A 390 14.01 -15.46 12.86
CA ILE A 390 14.11 -14.94 11.50
C ILE A 390 15.17 -13.82 11.46
N PRO A 391 16.25 -13.95 10.66
CA PRO A 391 17.27 -12.92 10.53
C PRO A 391 16.68 -11.61 9.97
N VAL A 392 17.03 -10.46 10.56
CA VAL A 392 16.58 -9.15 10.13
C VAL A 392 17.74 -8.19 9.99
N THR A 393 17.88 -7.54 8.83
CA THR A 393 18.67 -6.33 8.65
C THR A 393 17.76 -5.11 8.58
N GLU A 394 18.09 -4.07 9.32
CA GLU A 394 17.40 -2.79 9.26
C GLU A 394 18.13 -1.84 8.30
N ILE A 395 17.38 -1.19 7.44
CA ILE A 395 17.87 -0.09 6.63
C ILE A 395 17.12 1.18 7.03
N ARG A 396 17.86 2.29 7.23
CA ARG A 396 17.27 3.57 7.61
C ARG A 396 17.26 4.49 6.39
N ALA A 397 16.05 4.79 5.93
CA ALA A 397 15.85 5.57 4.72
C ALA A 397 14.47 6.22 4.73
N ASP A 398 14.35 7.39 4.11
CA ASP A 398 13.05 7.85 3.67
C ASP A 398 12.59 7.03 2.45
N ASN A 399 11.33 6.68 2.38
CA ASN A 399 10.80 5.86 1.29
C ASN A 399 10.43 6.68 0.04
N ALA A 400 10.30 7.98 0.18
CA ALA A 400 9.87 8.90 -0.88
C ALA A 400 11.00 9.83 -1.36
N ASP A 401 11.93 10.21 -0.48
CA ASP A 401 13.04 11.11 -0.79
C ASP A 401 14.40 10.43 -0.68
N GLY A 402 15.01 10.15 -1.82
CA GLY A 402 16.33 9.53 -1.88
C GLY A 402 17.52 10.49 -1.80
N ARG A 403 17.32 11.80 -1.58
CA ARG A 403 18.42 12.78 -1.62
C ARG A 403 19.44 12.60 -0.49
N SER A 404 18.98 12.15 0.68
CA SER A 404 19.84 11.90 1.85
C SER A 404 20.48 10.51 1.87
N LEU A 405 20.19 9.67 0.87
CA LEU A 405 20.68 8.31 0.79
C LEU A 405 21.94 8.20 -0.10
N ASP A 406 22.86 7.35 0.33
CA ASP A 406 23.86 6.77 -0.54
C ASP A 406 23.34 5.40 -1.04
N PRO A 407 22.86 5.32 -2.30
CA PRO A 407 22.30 4.07 -2.83
C PRO A 407 23.36 2.94 -2.89
N ALA A 408 24.64 3.28 -3.09
CA ALA A 408 25.71 2.29 -3.16
C ALA A 408 26.00 1.71 -1.77
N ALA A 409 26.03 2.54 -0.73
CA ALA A 409 26.22 2.10 0.65
C ALA A 409 25.05 1.23 1.12
N LEU A 410 23.80 1.62 0.78
CA LEU A 410 22.60 0.85 1.10
C LEU A 410 22.63 -0.52 0.42
N HIS A 411 22.91 -0.55 -0.87
CA HIS A 411 23.05 -1.79 -1.63
C HIS A 411 24.13 -2.70 -1.03
N ALA A 412 25.34 -2.15 -0.75
CA ALA A 412 26.43 -2.90 -0.16
C ALA A 412 26.11 -3.46 1.23
N GLN A 413 25.34 -2.72 2.04
CA GLN A 413 24.87 -3.20 3.35
C GLN A 413 24.01 -4.46 3.19
N VAL A 414 22.99 -4.40 2.34
CA VAL A 414 22.06 -5.52 2.14
C VAL A 414 22.76 -6.70 1.44
N ALA A 415 23.67 -6.43 0.49
CA ALA A 415 24.45 -7.47 -0.18
C ALA A 415 25.29 -8.29 0.81
N ARG A 416 26.12 -7.61 1.63
CA ARG A 416 26.94 -8.28 2.66
C ARG A 416 26.11 -9.08 3.66
N TRP A 417 24.98 -8.51 4.08
CA TRP A 417 24.08 -9.23 4.98
C TRP A 417 23.45 -10.45 4.31
N THR A 418 23.03 -10.34 3.06
CA THR A 418 22.48 -11.46 2.28
C THR A 418 23.50 -12.60 2.14
N GLU A 419 24.79 -12.28 1.93
CA GLU A 419 25.88 -13.28 1.88
C GLU A 419 26.07 -14.02 3.21
N SER A 420 25.74 -13.41 4.34
CA SER A 420 25.83 -14.04 5.66
C SER A 420 24.68 -15.00 5.98
N LEU A 421 23.60 -14.99 5.20
CA LEU A 421 22.48 -15.90 5.37
C LEU A 421 22.83 -17.31 4.86
N PRO A 422 22.31 -18.38 5.46
CA PRO A 422 22.45 -19.73 4.91
C PRO A 422 21.81 -19.82 3.52
N ASP A 423 22.33 -20.72 2.68
CA ASP A 423 21.68 -21.05 1.42
C ASP A 423 20.33 -21.72 1.70
N HIS A 424 19.32 -21.36 0.96
CA HIS A 424 18.01 -22.02 1.00
C HIS A 424 18.19 -23.46 0.50
N GLY A 425 17.88 -24.43 1.34
CA GLY A 425 18.07 -25.86 1.07
C GLY A 425 17.03 -26.46 0.12
#